data_a5106989e812e0ed24a04db753c2ef7f
#
_entry.id   a5106989e812e0ed24a04db753c2ef7f
#
_cell.length_a   1.000
_cell.length_b   1.000
_cell.length_c   1.000
_cell.angle_alpha   90.00
_cell.angle_beta   90.00
_cell.angle_gamma   90.00
#
_symmetry.space_group_name_H-M   'P 1'
#
loop_
_entity.id
_entity.type
_entity.pdbx_description
1 polymer ?
#
loop_
_entity_poly.entity_id
_entity_poly.type
_entity_poly.pdbx_seq_one_letter_code
_entity_poly.pdbx_strand_id
1 'polypeptide(L)'
;AKIEAEIVSVEGGVDRKLAERLVAFATRVRRMHEVGLAETVSTRLLIQAAKLSAAGLSPRRACSIAVVEALSDDRDVVAALNDVVALAL
;
A
#
# COMPACT_ATOMS: atom_id res chain seq x y z
N ALA A 1 -12.24 5.44 -2.81
CA ALA A 1 -11.74 5.18 -4.01
C ALA A 1 -11.19 6.34 -4.82
N LYS A 2 -12.01 7.09 -5.57
CA LYS A 2 -11.47 8.19 -6.40
C LYS A 2 -10.86 9.30 -5.56
N ILE A 3 -11.48 9.64 -4.44
CA ILE A 3 -11.00 10.69 -3.55
C ILE A 3 -9.69 10.27 -2.89
N GLU A 4 -9.60 9.03 -2.44
CA GLU A 4 -8.38 8.53 -1.83
C GLU A 4 -7.21 8.52 -2.82
N ALA A 5 -7.45 8.09 -4.05
CA ALA A 5 -6.42 8.10 -5.09
C ALA A 5 -5.92 9.51 -5.39
N GLU A 6 -6.82 10.49 -5.39
CA GLU A 6 -6.44 11.88 -5.60
C GLU A 6 -5.55 12.39 -4.46
N ILE A 7 -5.92 12.09 -3.22
CA ILE A 7 -5.12 12.48 -2.06
C ILE A 7 -3.74 11.86 -2.13
N VAL A 8 -3.66 10.56 -2.42
CA VAL A 8 -2.38 9.85 -2.51
C VAL A 8 -1.52 10.44 -3.64
N SER A 9 -2.12 10.75 -4.78
CA SER A 9 -1.41 11.35 -5.90
C SER A 9 -0.83 12.71 -5.53
N VAL A 10 -1.64 13.59 -4.99
CA VAL A 10 -1.24 14.96 -4.68
C VAL A 10 -0.24 14.98 -3.53
N GLU A 11 -0.56 14.34 -2.42
CA GLU A 11 0.28 14.41 -1.23
C GLU A 11 1.49 13.48 -1.31
N GLY A 12 1.38 12.40 -2.04
CA GLY A 12 2.48 11.47 -2.24
C GLY A 12 3.44 11.87 -3.35
N GLY A 13 3.03 12.78 -4.21
CA GLY A 13 3.89 13.23 -5.31
C GLY A 13 4.05 12.20 -6.43
N VAL A 14 3.04 11.39 -6.69
CA VAL A 14 3.05 10.38 -7.74
C VAL A 14 1.90 10.62 -8.72
N ASP A 15 1.98 9.99 -9.91
CA ASP A 15 0.92 10.15 -10.89
C ASP A 15 -0.34 9.42 -10.45
N ARG A 16 -1.44 9.74 -11.11
CA ARG A 16 -2.75 9.19 -10.78
C ARG A 16 -2.81 7.68 -10.97
N LYS A 17 -2.12 7.16 -11.97
CA LYS A 17 -2.08 5.73 -12.24
C LYS A 17 -1.48 4.95 -11.08
N LEU A 18 -0.35 5.40 -10.57
CA LEU A 18 0.29 4.74 -9.43
C LEU A 18 -0.57 4.89 -8.18
N ALA A 19 -1.16 6.07 -7.96
CA ALA A 19 -2.05 6.27 -6.82
C ALA A 19 -3.23 5.30 -6.85
N GLU A 20 -3.82 5.09 -8.03
CA GLU A 20 -4.93 4.15 -8.18
C GLU A 20 -4.50 2.71 -7.88
N ARG A 21 -3.29 2.33 -8.27
CA ARG A 21 -2.75 1.01 -7.95
C ARG A 21 -2.53 0.83 -6.45
N LEU A 22 -2.03 1.85 -5.79
CA LEU A 22 -1.84 1.82 -4.33
C LEU A 22 -3.19 1.68 -3.61
N VAL A 23 -4.20 2.41 -4.07
CA VAL A 23 -5.55 2.30 -3.50
C VAL A 23 -6.14 0.92 -3.76
N ALA A 24 -5.92 0.35 -4.95
CA ALA A 24 -6.38 -1.00 -5.26
C ALA A 24 -5.75 -2.03 -4.33
N PHE A 25 -4.46 -1.89 -4.05
CA PHE A 25 -3.77 -2.72 -3.06
C PHE A 25 -4.44 -2.58 -1.69
N ALA A 26 -4.66 -1.35 -1.25
CA ALA A 26 -5.29 -1.10 0.05
C ALA A 26 -6.69 -1.72 0.14
N THR A 27 -7.46 -1.61 -0.94
CA THR A 27 -8.81 -2.19 -0.99
C THR A 27 -8.78 -3.70 -0.81
N ARG A 28 -7.82 -4.36 -1.45
CA ARG A 28 -7.66 -5.82 -1.29
C ARG A 28 -7.29 -6.19 0.14
N VAL A 29 -6.35 -5.48 0.73
CA VAL A 29 -5.93 -5.74 2.11
C VAL A 29 -7.08 -5.50 3.09
N ARG A 30 -7.84 -4.45 2.89
CA ARG A 30 -9.00 -4.14 3.75
C ARG A 30 -10.06 -5.23 3.71
N ARG A 31 -10.10 -6.04 2.65
CA ARG A 31 -11.03 -7.15 2.52
C ARG A 31 -10.47 -8.47 3.07
N MET A 32 -9.22 -8.51 3.48
CA MET A 32 -8.57 -9.72 3.98
C MET A 32 -8.73 -9.84 5.49
N HIS A 33 -9.96 -9.97 5.94
CA HIS A 33 -10.25 -10.02 7.38
C HIS A 33 -9.68 -11.26 8.07
N GLU A 34 -9.49 -12.33 7.32
CA GLU A 34 -9.02 -13.61 7.88
C GLU A 34 -7.51 -13.63 8.13
N VAL A 35 -6.77 -12.64 7.69
CA VAL A 35 -5.32 -12.60 7.89
C VAL A 35 -4.95 -12.21 9.32
N GLY A 36 -5.94 -11.86 10.14
CA GLY A 36 -5.72 -11.56 11.55
C GLY A 36 -5.01 -10.24 11.79
N LEU A 37 -5.14 -9.29 10.87
CA LEU A 37 -4.55 -7.97 11.04
C LEU A 37 -5.32 -7.18 12.09
N ALA A 38 -4.59 -6.62 13.06
CA ALA A 38 -5.17 -5.75 14.07
C ALA A 38 -5.60 -4.41 13.47
N GLU A 39 -4.89 -3.97 12.46
CA GLU A 39 -5.15 -2.71 11.77
C GLU A 39 -5.17 -2.93 10.27
N THR A 40 -5.81 -2.00 9.57
CA THR A 40 -5.85 -2.05 8.11
C THR A 40 -5.05 -0.88 7.53
N VAL A 41 -4.91 -0.88 6.21
CA VAL A 41 -4.14 0.14 5.51
C VAL A 41 -4.85 1.48 5.59
N SER A 42 -4.19 2.48 6.16
CA SER A 42 -4.69 3.85 6.19
C SER A 42 -4.21 4.61 4.97
N THR A 43 -4.93 5.69 4.64
CA THR A 43 -4.51 6.58 3.56
C THR A 43 -3.11 7.13 3.82
N ARG A 44 -2.78 7.41 5.07
CA ARG A 44 -1.45 7.93 5.43
C ARG A 44 -0.34 6.96 5.06
N LEU A 45 -0.54 5.66 5.28
CA LEU A 45 0.45 4.65 4.88
C LEU A 45 0.64 4.63 3.36
N LEU A 46 -0.44 4.79 2.61
CA LEU A 46 -0.36 4.87 1.16
C LEU A 46 0.40 6.10 0.69
N ILE A 47 0.21 7.23 1.36
CA ILE A 47 0.94 8.45 1.05
C ILE A 47 2.44 8.25 1.30
N GLN A 48 2.81 7.56 2.38
CA GLN A 48 4.20 7.26 2.66
C GLN A 48 4.81 6.35 1.60
N ALA A 49 4.07 5.32 1.16
CA ALA A 49 4.52 4.45 0.08
C ALA A 49 4.73 5.26 -1.21
N ALA A 50 3.80 6.16 -1.51
CA ALA A 50 3.90 7.02 -2.68
C ALA A 50 5.15 7.91 -2.61
N LYS A 51 5.43 8.51 -1.46
CA LYS A 51 6.61 9.34 -1.27
C LYS A 51 7.90 8.57 -1.48
N LEU A 52 7.97 7.34 -0.98
CA LEU A 52 9.14 6.49 -1.19
C LEU A 52 9.32 6.16 -2.67
N SER A 53 8.23 5.89 -3.38
CA SER A 53 8.30 5.62 -4.81
C SER A 53 8.72 6.87 -5.58
N ALA A 54 8.22 8.03 -5.21
CA ALA A 54 8.62 9.30 -5.81
C ALA A 54 10.11 9.59 -5.59
N ALA A 55 10.66 9.09 -4.48
CA ALA A 55 12.08 9.26 -4.15
C ALA A 55 12.99 8.25 -4.88
N GLY A 56 12.44 7.32 -5.63
CA GLY A 56 13.22 6.41 -6.47
C GLY A 56 13.06 4.93 -6.19
N LEU A 57 12.34 4.54 -5.15
CA LEU A 57 12.06 3.12 -4.89
C LEU A 57 11.01 2.59 -5.84
N SER A 58 11.11 1.31 -6.22
CA SER A 58 10.04 0.71 -6.99
C SER A 58 8.73 0.72 -6.19
N PRO A 59 7.57 0.80 -6.84
CA PRO A 59 6.30 0.80 -6.11
C PRO A 59 6.11 -0.42 -5.21
N ARG A 60 6.55 -1.59 -5.65
CA ARG A 60 6.46 -2.82 -4.84
C ARG A 60 7.28 -2.70 -3.57
N ARG A 61 8.51 -2.23 -3.70
CA ARG A 61 9.41 -2.10 -2.56
C ARG A 61 8.94 -1.00 -1.61
N ALA A 62 8.47 0.11 -2.15
CA ALA A 62 7.93 1.20 -1.37
C ALA A 62 6.73 0.73 -0.54
N CYS A 63 5.84 -0.04 -1.15
CA CYS A 63 4.66 -0.57 -0.48
C CYS A 63 5.04 -1.58 0.60
N SER A 64 6.01 -2.45 0.31
CA SER A 64 6.48 -3.44 1.29
C SER A 64 7.05 -2.74 2.53
N ILE A 65 7.88 -1.74 2.34
CA ILE A 65 8.53 -1.03 3.45
C ILE A 65 7.51 -0.17 4.22
N ALA A 66 6.71 0.64 3.52
CA ALA A 66 5.87 1.63 4.17
C ALA A 66 4.58 1.04 4.73
N VAL A 67 4.06 -0.02 4.11
CA VAL A 67 2.74 -0.54 4.47
C VAL A 67 2.83 -1.93 5.09
N VAL A 68 3.41 -2.89 4.37
CA VAL A 68 3.40 -4.29 4.82
C VAL A 68 4.09 -4.44 6.17
N GLU A 69 5.28 -3.90 6.31
CA GLU A 69 6.04 -4.02 7.55
C GLU A 69 5.44 -3.21 8.70
N ALA A 70 4.69 -2.16 8.38
CA ALA A 70 3.96 -1.39 9.38
C ALA A 70 2.73 -2.13 9.91
N LEU A 71 2.15 -3.02 9.11
CA LEU A 71 0.95 -3.75 9.50
C LEU A 71 1.25 -5.01 10.31
N SER A 72 2.38 -5.66 10.07
CA SER A 72 2.68 -6.91 10.76
C SER A 72 4.17 -7.22 10.70
N ASP A 73 4.67 -7.94 11.72
CA ASP A 73 5.99 -8.53 11.73
C ASP A 73 5.91 -10.07 11.65
N ASP A 74 4.70 -10.62 11.57
CA ASP A 74 4.49 -12.05 11.36
C ASP A 74 4.89 -12.41 9.93
N ARG A 75 5.84 -13.33 9.78
CA ARG A 75 6.39 -13.69 8.47
C ARG A 75 5.36 -14.22 7.50
N ASP A 76 4.40 -15.01 7.98
CA ASP A 76 3.37 -15.57 7.13
C ASP A 76 2.42 -14.48 6.63
N VAL A 77 2.08 -13.54 7.49
CA VAL A 77 1.24 -12.39 7.13
C VAL A 77 1.99 -11.49 6.15
N VAL A 78 3.25 -11.20 6.42
CA VAL A 78 4.08 -10.38 5.54
C VAL A 78 4.19 -11.02 4.14
N ALA A 79 4.40 -12.33 4.07
CA ALA A 79 4.45 -13.03 2.79
C ALA A 79 3.13 -12.93 2.04
N ALA A 80 2.00 -13.10 2.72
CA ALA A 80 0.69 -12.99 2.10
C ALA A 80 0.44 -11.58 1.59
N LEU A 81 0.80 -10.58 2.37
CA LEU A 81 0.63 -9.17 1.96
C LEU A 81 1.53 -8.83 0.77
N ASN A 82 2.75 -9.33 0.74
CA ASN A 82 3.66 -9.11 -0.37
C ASN A 82 3.15 -9.78 -1.66
N ASP A 83 2.44 -10.89 -1.56
CA ASP A 83 1.78 -11.49 -2.71
C ASP A 83 0.70 -10.55 -3.26
N VAL A 84 -0.06 -9.89 -2.39
CA VAL A 84 -1.05 -8.90 -2.81
C VAL A 84 -0.38 -7.69 -3.45
N VAL A 85 0.76 -7.26 -2.91
CA VAL A 85 1.55 -6.18 -3.52
C VAL A 85 1.95 -6.55 -4.95
N ALA A 86 2.43 -7.78 -5.15
CA ALA A 86 2.86 -8.23 -6.47
C ALA A 86 1.71 -8.27 -7.49
N LEU A 87 0.49 -8.54 -7.03
CA LEU A 87 -0.68 -8.58 -7.90
C LEU A 87 -1.18 -7.17 -8.26
N ALA A 88 -1.03 -6.21 -7.36
CA ALA A 88 -1.55 -4.86 -7.56
C ALA A 88 -0.52 -3.91 -8.17
N LEU A 89 0.75 -4.17 -7.96
CA LEU A 89 1.85 -3.31 -8.37
C LEU A 89 2.89 -4.06 -9.19
#